data_2127569e19dc13a997d20dea478952c1
#
_entry.id   2127569e19dc13a997d20dea478952c1
#
_cell.length_a   1.000
_cell.length_b   1.000
_cell.length_c   1.000
_cell.angle_alpha   90.00
_cell.angle_beta   90.00
_cell.angle_gamma   90.00
#
_symmetry.space_group_name_H-M   'P 1'
#
loop_
_entity.id
_entity.type
_entity.pdbx_description
1 polymer ?
#
loop_
_entity_poly.entity_id
_entity_poly.type
_entity_poly.pdbx_seq_one_letter_code
_entity_poly.pdbx_strand_id
1 'polypeptide(L)'
;MTTNSDIVKKNLLEALEKSLGIVTTACKIVGCARSTFYKYYKDDQDFRDSVDELENLTLDFVESKLHKQIENDNTTATIFYLKTKGKKRGYIERKEVEMTAEVSTSKLSNEARKKIDDILNEEY
;
A
#
# COMPACT_ATOMS: atom_id res chain seq x y z
N MET A 1 -20.92 -30.00 -3.01
CA MET A 1 -21.54 -29.46 -1.79
C MET A 1 -20.82 -28.22 -1.33
N THR A 2 -21.57 -27.18 -1.04
CA THR A 2 -21.03 -25.93 -0.55
C THR A 2 -20.80 -26.01 0.95
N THR A 3 -19.57 -25.89 1.41
CA THR A 3 -19.25 -25.90 2.84
C THR A 3 -19.52 -24.52 3.46
N ASN A 4 -19.56 -24.45 4.80
CA ASN A 4 -19.69 -23.17 5.50
C ASN A 4 -18.53 -22.23 5.16
N SER A 5 -17.31 -22.76 5.00
CA SER A 5 -16.15 -21.95 4.61
C SER A 5 -16.29 -21.42 3.17
N ASP A 6 -16.87 -22.19 2.26
CA ASP A 6 -17.11 -21.72 0.89
C ASP A 6 -18.12 -20.58 0.86
N ILE A 7 -19.16 -20.64 1.68
CA ILE A 7 -20.15 -19.58 1.82
C ILE A 7 -19.51 -18.32 2.40
N VAL A 8 -18.69 -18.45 3.44
CA VAL A 8 -17.97 -17.33 4.06
C VAL A 8 -17.02 -16.69 3.06
N LYS A 9 -16.26 -17.48 2.31
CA LYS A 9 -15.35 -16.99 1.28
C LYS A 9 -16.08 -16.20 0.19
N LYS A 10 -17.21 -16.73 -0.28
CA LYS A 10 -18.06 -16.03 -1.26
C LYS A 10 -18.57 -14.71 -0.72
N ASN A 11 -19.06 -14.71 0.51
CA ASN A 11 -19.58 -13.51 1.16
C ASN A 11 -18.46 -12.48 1.39
N LEU A 12 -17.26 -12.93 1.73
CA LEU A 12 -16.10 -12.06 1.87
C LEU A 12 -15.73 -11.39 0.55
N LEU A 13 -15.74 -12.14 -0.56
CA LEU A 13 -15.44 -11.58 -1.87
C LEU A 13 -16.48 -10.54 -2.28
N GLU A 14 -17.76 -10.80 -2.07
CA GLU A 14 -18.82 -9.84 -2.34
C GLU A 14 -18.68 -8.58 -1.47
N ALA A 15 -18.36 -8.75 -0.20
CA ALA A 15 -18.16 -7.64 0.73
C ALA A 15 -16.90 -6.82 0.38
N LEU A 16 -15.83 -7.46 -0.08
CA LEU A 16 -14.62 -6.78 -0.56
C LEU A 16 -14.91 -5.92 -1.79
N GLU A 17 -15.70 -6.44 -2.72
CA GLU A 17 -16.09 -5.68 -3.91
C GLU A 17 -16.87 -4.41 -3.51
N LYS A 18 -17.82 -4.55 -2.60
CA LYS A 18 -18.63 -3.41 -2.09
C LYS A 18 -17.81 -2.41 -1.30
N SER A 19 -16.81 -2.87 -0.55
CA SER A 19 -15.96 -2.01 0.29
C SER A 19 -14.72 -1.50 -0.42
N LEU A 20 -14.59 -1.72 -1.72
CA LEU A 20 -13.43 -1.31 -2.53
C LEU A 20 -12.12 -1.91 -2.00
N GLY A 21 -12.17 -3.16 -1.58
CA GLY A 21 -10.98 -3.91 -1.17
C GLY A 21 -10.55 -3.69 0.28
N ILE A 22 -11.39 -3.07 1.10
CA ILE A 22 -11.07 -2.84 2.52
C ILE A 22 -11.40 -4.10 3.33
N VAL A 23 -10.36 -4.83 3.73
CA VAL A 23 -10.49 -6.11 4.43
C VAL A 23 -11.26 -5.96 5.76
N THR A 24 -10.93 -4.96 6.55
CA THR A 24 -11.59 -4.72 7.84
C THR A 24 -13.10 -4.54 7.69
N THR A 25 -13.51 -3.72 6.72
CA THR A 25 -14.93 -3.47 6.44
C THR A 25 -15.61 -4.74 5.94
N ALA A 26 -14.99 -5.48 5.03
CA ALA A 26 -15.52 -6.73 4.51
C ALA A 26 -15.73 -7.75 5.63
N CYS A 27 -14.77 -7.90 6.53
CA CYS A 27 -14.87 -8.81 7.66
C CYS A 27 -16.00 -8.41 8.63
N LYS A 28 -16.22 -7.11 8.84
CA LYS A 28 -17.34 -6.62 9.66
C LYS A 28 -18.69 -6.92 9.02
N ILE A 29 -18.80 -6.74 7.71
CA ILE A 29 -20.03 -7.04 6.97
C ILE A 29 -20.39 -8.51 7.08
N VAL A 30 -19.42 -9.39 6.91
CA VAL A 30 -19.62 -10.85 6.93
C VAL A 30 -19.73 -11.38 8.37
N GLY A 31 -19.11 -10.70 9.33
CA GLY A 31 -19.11 -11.12 10.74
C GLY A 31 -18.01 -12.11 11.06
N CYS A 32 -16.87 -12.02 10.41
CA CYS A 32 -15.71 -12.86 10.70
C CYS A 32 -14.52 -12.02 11.16
N ALA A 33 -13.50 -12.70 11.70
CA ALA A 33 -12.26 -12.05 12.12
C ALA A 33 -11.35 -11.82 10.91
N ARG A 34 -10.49 -10.80 10.99
CA ARG A 34 -9.45 -10.53 9.97
C ARG A 34 -8.52 -11.74 9.80
N SER A 35 -8.20 -12.42 10.90
CA SER A 35 -7.35 -13.61 10.86
C SER A 35 -7.96 -14.72 9.99
N THR A 36 -9.29 -14.85 9.98
CA THR A 36 -9.99 -15.81 9.13
C THR A 36 -9.78 -15.47 7.64
N PHE A 37 -9.88 -14.20 7.28
CA PHE A 37 -9.64 -13.74 5.91
C PHE A 37 -8.22 -14.09 5.47
N TYR A 38 -7.23 -13.75 6.27
CA TYR A 38 -5.82 -13.98 5.91
C TYR A 38 -5.46 -15.46 5.91
N LYS A 39 -6.13 -16.28 6.71
CA LYS A 39 -5.98 -17.73 6.65
C LYS A 39 -6.46 -18.28 5.31
N TYR A 40 -7.63 -17.84 4.84
CA TYR A 40 -8.15 -18.23 3.53
C TYR A 40 -7.25 -17.74 2.41
N TYR A 41 -6.77 -16.51 2.51
CA TYR A 41 -5.86 -15.93 1.53
C TYR A 41 -4.57 -16.74 1.40
N LYS A 42 -4.04 -17.22 2.52
CA LYS A 42 -2.83 -18.02 2.56
C LYS A 42 -3.06 -19.44 2.05
N ASP A 43 -4.14 -20.08 2.48
CA ASP A 43 -4.37 -21.51 2.28
C ASP A 43 -5.14 -21.86 1.00
N ASP A 44 -5.91 -20.93 0.45
CA ASP A 44 -6.76 -21.15 -0.71
C ASP A 44 -6.28 -20.29 -1.91
N GLN A 45 -5.70 -20.96 -2.90
CA GLN A 45 -5.19 -20.32 -4.10
C GLN A 45 -6.29 -19.61 -4.89
N ASP A 46 -7.45 -20.24 -5.04
CA ASP A 46 -8.57 -19.65 -5.78
C ASP A 46 -9.12 -18.40 -5.10
N PHE A 47 -9.21 -18.44 -3.76
CA PHE A 47 -9.61 -17.28 -2.98
C PHE A 47 -8.61 -16.15 -3.12
N ARG A 48 -7.31 -16.46 -3.04
CA ARG A 48 -6.23 -15.47 -3.22
C ARG A 48 -6.29 -14.83 -4.59
N ASP A 49 -6.44 -15.62 -5.64
CA ASP A 49 -6.51 -15.11 -7.01
C ASP A 49 -7.73 -14.18 -7.19
N SER A 50 -8.86 -14.54 -6.60
CA SER A 50 -10.06 -13.70 -6.63
C SER A 50 -9.87 -12.38 -5.88
N VAL A 51 -9.21 -12.41 -4.72
CA VAL A 51 -8.90 -11.20 -3.95
C VAL A 51 -7.95 -10.29 -4.74
N ASP A 52 -6.90 -10.85 -5.31
CA ASP A 52 -5.91 -10.10 -6.09
C ASP A 52 -6.57 -9.47 -7.33
N GLU A 53 -7.47 -10.17 -7.99
CA GLU A 53 -8.23 -9.65 -9.12
C GLU A 53 -9.13 -8.48 -8.70
N LEU A 54 -9.80 -8.59 -7.55
CA LEU A 54 -10.63 -7.49 -7.01
C LEU A 54 -9.78 -6.27 -6.67
N GLU A 55 -8.58 -6.45 -6.16
CA GLU A 55 -7.65 -5.35 -5.89
C GLU A 55 -7.27 -4.63 -7.18
N ASN A 56 -6.98 -5.38 -8.24
CA ASN A 56 -6.66 -4.80 -9.54
C ASN A 56 -7.85 -4.02 -10.12
N LEU A 57 -9.05 -4.56 -10.03
CA LEU A 57 -10.27 -3.87 -10.48
C LEU A 57 -10.52 -2.59 -9.68
N THR A 58 -10.25 -2.61 -8.38
CA THR A 58 -10.36 -1.43 -7.51
C THR A 58 -9.36 -0.36 -7.91
N LEU A 59 -8.12 -0.76 -8.20
CA LEU A 59 -7.09 0.18 -8.69
C LEU A 59 -7.49 0.81 -10.01
N ASP A 60 -8.00 0.01 -10.95
CA ASP A 60 -8.48 0.51 -12.23
C ASP A 60 -9.61 1.53 -12.04
N PHE A 61 -10.53 1.26 -11.12
CA PHE A 61 -11.62 2.18 -10.80
C PHE A 61 -11.09 3.50 -10.22
N VAL A 62 -10.18 3.44 -9.27
CA VAL A 62 -9.56 4.63 -8.65
C VAL A 62 -8.76 5.42 -9.69
N GLU A 63 -8.01 4.73 -10.55
CA GLU A 63 -7.28 5.37 -11.64
C GLU A 63 -8.21 6.11 -12.59
N SER A 64 -9.38 5.52 -12.90
CA SER A 64 -10.37 6.19 -13.75
C SER A 64 -10.91 7.47 -13.12
N LYS A 65 -11.09 7.48 -11.80
CA LYS A 65 -11.50 8.67 -11.04
C LYS A 65 -10.43 9.74 -11.07
N LEU A 66 -9.17 9.34 -10.93
CA LEU A 66 -8.03 10.25 -11.03
C LEU A 66 -7.98 10.91 -12.41
N HIS A 67 -8.14 10.14 -13.47
CA HIS A 67 -8.16 10.66 -14.85
C HIS A 67 -9.29 11.67 -15.05
N LYS A 68 -10.48 11.40 -14.51
CA LYS A 68 -11.61 12.35 -14.58
C LYS A 68 -11.30 13.65 -13.84
N GLN A 69 -10.65 13.56 -12.68
CA GLN A 69 -10.25 14.75 -11.93
C GLN A 69 -9.23 15.59 -12.71
N ILE A 70 -8.30 14.93 -13.40
CA ILE A 70 -7.32 15.62 -14.26
C ILE A 70 -8.04 16.32 -15.41
N GLU A 71 -9.00 15.64 -16.06
CA GLU A 71 -9.83 16.22 -17.13
C GLU A 71 -10.62 17.45 -16.65
N ASN A 72 -11.02 17.45 -15.38
CA ASN A 72 -11.77 18.56 -14.76
C ASN A 72 -10.85 19.62 -14.15
N ASP A 73 -9.60 19.68 -14.59
CA ASP A 73 -8.63 20.70 -14.19
C ASP A 73 -8.27 20.70 -12.71
N ASN A 74 -8.27 19.50 -12.08
CA ASN A 74 -7.82 19.36 -10.71
C ASN A 74 -6.29 19.38 -10.66
N THR A 75 -5.73 20.46 -10.17
CA THR A 75 -4.27 20.67 -10.11
C THR A 75 -3.59 19.61 -9.22
N THR A 76 -4.18 19.31 -8.08
CA THR A 76 -3.62 18.33 -7.14
C THR A 76 -3.53 16.94 -7.80
N ALA A 77 -4.58 16.53 -8.51
CA ALA A 77 -4.61 15.25 -9.22
C ALA A 77 -3.56 15.21 -10.33
N THR A 78 -3.40 16.29 -11.07
CA THR A 78 -2.40 16.42 -12.15
C THR A 78 -0.98 16.30 -11.58
N ILE A 79 -0.69 17.01 -10.50
CA ILE A 79 0.60 16.96 -9.83
C ILE A 79 0.88 15.55 -9.31
N PHE A 80 -0.11 14.93 -8.68
CA PHE A 80 0.02 13.57 -8.16
C PHE A 80 0.36 12.57 -9.26
N TYR A 81 -0.33 12.66 -10.39
CA TYR A 81 -0.08 11.78 -11.54
C TYR A 81 1.35 11.95 -12.07
N LEU A 82 1.79 13.19 -12.22
CA LEU A 82 3.16 13.48 -12.69
C LEU A 82 4.22 12.98 -11.71
N LYS A 83 3.99 13.13 -10.41
CA LYS A 83 4.91 12.63 -9.38
C LYS A 83 5.05 11.12 -9.36
N THR A 84 3.99 10.40 -9.70
CA THR A 84 3.96 8.93 -9.64
C THR A 84 4.29 8.30 -10.98
N LYS A 85 3.52 8.60 -12.01
CA LYS A 85 3.67 8.00 -13.34
C LYS A 85 4.64 8.77 -14.24
N GLY A 86 4.86 10.05 -13.96
CA GLY A 86 5.73 10.91 -14.75
C GLY A 86 7.20 10.81 -14.42
N LYS A 87 7.60 10.02 -13.43
CA LYS A 87 8.99 9.88 -13.01
C LYS A 87 9.92 9.47 -14.15
N LYS A 88 9.46 8.57 -15.02
CA LYS A 88 10.23 8.10 -16.18
C LYS A 88 10.55 9.21 -17.17
N ARG A 89 9.74 10.28 -17.19
CA ARG A 89 9.94 11.44 -18.09
C ARG A 89 10.63 12.61 -17.40
N GLY A 90 11.14 12.40 -16.18
CA GLY A 90 11.91 13.40 -15.45
C GLY A 90 11.12 14.25 -14.47
N TYR A 91 9.83 13.96 -14.27
CA TYR A 91 9.02 14.68 -13.27
C TYR A 91 9.32 14.14 -11.88
N ILE A 92 10.45 14.55 -11.34
CA ILE A 92 10.91 14.15 -10.01
C ILE A 92 10.80 15.36 -9.10
N GLU A 93 10.11 15.18 -7.96
CA GLU A 93 10.07 16.20 -6.93
C GLU A 93 11.35 16.11 -6.10
N ARG A 94 12.20 17.13 -6.23
CA ARG A 94 13.34 17.32 -5.34
C ARG A 94 12.89 18.18 -4.18
N LYS A 95 12.67 17.57 -3.04
CA LYS A 95 12.39 18.30 -1.82
C LYS A 95 13.72 18.74 -1.22
N GLU A 96 13.96 20.03 -1.13
CA GLU A 96 15.12 20.58 -0.42
C GLU A 96 15.15 20.06 1.03
N VAL A 97 13.97 19.88 1.62
CA VAL A 97 13.81 19.32 2.95
C VAL A 97 14.36 17.90 3.04
N GLU A 98 14.16 17.05 2.04
CA GLU A 98 14.72 15.70 1.99
C GLU A 98 16.23 15.72 1.86
N MET A 99 16.77 16.58 1.01
CA MET A 99 18.21 16.75 0.87
C MET A 99 18.85 17.23 2.17
N THR A 100 18.22 18.18 2.87
CA THR A 100 18.69 18.67 4.16
C THR A 100 18.61 17.57 5.20
N ALA A 101 17.53 16.80 5.22
CA ALA A 101 17.35 15.66 6.13
C ALA A 101 18.39 14.56 5.87
N GLU A 102 18.67 14.24 4.62
CA GLU A 102 19.71 13.27 4.26
C GLU A 102 21.08 13.72 4.70
N VAL A 103 21.43 14.98 4.48
CA VAL A 103 22.71 15.55 4.92
C VAL A 103 22.80 15.52 6.44
N SER A 104 21.76 15.89 7.16
CA SER A 104 21.71 15.84 8.61
C SER A 104 21.82 14.42 9.14
N THR A 105 21.11 13.48 8.53
CA THR A 105 21.16 12.05 8.87
C THR A 105 22.55 11.48 8.60
N SER A 106 23.17 11.88 7.49
CA SER A 106 24.51 11.45 7.14
C SER A 106 25.54 11.95 8.15
N LYS A 107 25.45 13.21 8.58
CA LYS A 107 26.32 13.77 9.61
C LYS A 107 26.12 13.07 10.97
N LEU A 108 24.89 12.88 11.38
CA LEU A 108 24.55 12.16 12.60
C LEU A 108 25.04 10.71 12.53
N SER A 109 24.89 10.08 11.40
CA SER A 109 25.37 8.71 11.16
C SER A 109 26.88 8.62 11.29
N ASN A 110 27.62 9.59 10.77
CA ASN A 110 29.08 9.63 10.86
C ASN A 110 29.56 9.89 12.30
N GLU A 111 28.90 10.81 13.00
CA GLU A 111 29.18 11.08 14.42
C GLU A 111 28.84 9.87 15.30
N ALA A 112 27.71 9.24 15.04
CA ALA A 112 27.31 8.03 15.72
C ALA A 112 28.27 6.88 15.45
N ARG A 113 28.72 6.71 14.21
CA ARG A 113 29.75 5.71 13.85
C ARG A 113 31.05 5.97 14.57
N LYS A 114 31.48 7.21 14.63
CA LYS A 114 32.71 7.59 15.32
C LYS A 114 32.62 7.27 16.81
N LYS A 115 31.49 7.59 17.44
CA LYS A 115 31.25 7.26 18.85
C LYS A 115 31.25 5.76 19.08
N ILE A 116 30.61 5.01 18.19
CA ILE A 116 30.57 3.54 18.28
C ILE A 116 31.97 2.97 18.11
N ASP A 117 32.74 3.45 17.15
CA ASP A 117 34.12 3.03 16.92
C ASP A 117 35.01 3.34 18.12
N ASP A 118 34.86 4.52 18.71
CA ASP A 118 35.60 4.92 19.92
C ASP A 118 35.27 4.01 21.09
N ILE A 119 34.00 3.67 21.28
CA ILE A 119 33.55 2.75 22.34
C ILE A 119 34.11 1.35 22.11
N LEU A 120 34.04 0.85 20.87
CA LEU A 120 34.55 -0.47 20.52
C LEU A 120 36.08 -0.54 20.71
N ASN A 121 36.79 0.52 20.37
CA ASN A 121 38.23 0.59 20.56
C ASN A 121 38.64 0.67 22.02
N GLU A 122 37.82 1.25 22.89
CA GLU A 122 38.03 1.28 24.32
C GLU A 122 37.79 -0.08 25.01
N GLU A 123 36.81 -0.87 24.48
CA GLU A 123 36.46 -2.19 25.04
C GLU A 123 37.36 -3.31 24.52
N TYR A 124 37.92 -3.15 23.38
CA TYR A 124 38.76 -4.14 22.72
C TYR A 124 40.17 -3.60 22.44
#